data_b774fbd149a7e0041e0df4bc17c35fa5
#
_entry.id   b774fbd149a7e0041e0df4bc17c35fa5
#
_cell.length_a   1.000
_cell.length_b   1.000
_cell.length_c   1.000
_cell.angle_alpha   90.00
_cell.angle_beta   90.00
_cell.angle_gamma   90.00
#
_symmetry.space_group_name_H-M   'P 1'
#
loop_
_entity.id
_entity.type
_entity.pdbx_description
1 polymer ?
#
loop_
_entity_poly.entity_id
_entity_poly.type
_entity_poly.pdbx_seq_one_letter_code
_entity_poly.pdbx_strand_id
1 'polypeptide(L)'
;MNIGFIGLGKLGLPCALAVESRGHSVVGYDPSQQVKEIVDTKKLQYQEIWAQEHLEKSKIQIKSIEGVVKHSDIIFVPIQTPHGDKFEGITRIPEERIDFDYTFLKQGVKDLSEEIEKQGQDKVVIIISTVLPGTIRKEIKPLLGSHTKLCYNPFFIAMGT
;
A
#
# COMPACT_ATOMS: atom_id res chain seq x y z
N MET A 1 11.18 -7.52 12.74
CA MET A 1 10.07 -6.60 13.00
C MET A 1 8.82 -7.17 12.36
N ASN A 2 7.67 -6.81 12.88
CA ASN A 2 6.37 -7.17 12.32
C ASN A 2 5.89 -6.03 11.42
N ILE A 3 5.66 -6.32 10.16
CA ILE A 3 5.36 -5.30 9.13
C ILE A 3 4.06 -5.66 8.42
N GLY A 4 3.20 -4.66 8.27
CA GLY A 4 1.93 -4.76 7.58
C GLY A 4 1.92 -4.02 6.25
N PHE A 5 1.08 -4.47 5.34
CA PHE A 5 0.79 -3.77 4.09
C PHE A 5 -0.73 -3.62 3.92
N ILE A 6 -1.19 -2.42 3.64
CA ILE A 6 -2.56 -2.13 3.21
C ILE A 6 -2.52 -1.81 1.72
N GLY A 7 -2.79 -2.82 0.92
CA GLY A 7 -2.59 -2.87 -0.52
C GLY A 7 -1.43 -3.80 -0.90
N LEU A 8 -1.74 -4.84 -1.66
CA LEU A 8 -0.77 -5.80 -2.21
C LEU A 8 -0.86 -5.89 -3.74
N GLY A 9 -1.18 -4.77 -4.37
CA GLY A 9 -1.16 -4.63 -5.82
C GLY A 9 0.26 -4.69 -6.41
N LYS A 10 0.41 -4.20 -7.65
CA LYS A 10 1.68 -4.25 -8.40
C LYS A 10 2.87 -3.60 -7.71
N LEU A 11 2.65 -2.59 -6.85
CA LEU A 11 3.71 -2.00 -6.01
C LEU A 11 3.82 -2.71 -4.67
N GLY A 12 2.68 -2.93 -4.00
CA GLY A 12 2.66 -3.40 -2.61
C GLY A 12 3.21 -4.81 -2.45
N LEU A 13 2.85 -5.74 -3.32
CA LEU A 13 3.30 -7.14 -3.20
C LEU A 13 4.82 -7.27 -3.42
N PRO A 14 5.45 -6.72 -4.46
CA PRO A 14 6.92 -6.75 -4.59
C PRO A 14 7.64 -6.11 -3.40
N CYS A 15 7.16 -4.98 -2.89
CA CYS A 15 7.73 -4.37 -1.69
C CYS A 15 7.60 -5.27 -0.45
N ALA A 16 6.46 -5.91 -0.25
CA ALA A 16 6.22 -6.84 0.85
C ALA A 16 7.16 -8.06 0.78
N LEU A 17 7.34 -8.62 -0.42
CA LEU A 17 8.28 -9.72 -0.67
C LEU A 17 9.74 -9.31 -0.41
N ALA A 18 10.14 -8.10 -0.83
CA ALA A 18 11.47 -7.57 -0.56
C ALA A 18 11.72 -7.40 0.94
N VAL A 19 10.74 -6.90 1.68
CA VAL A 19 10.81 -6.74 3.15
C VAL A 19 10.88 -8.11 3.84
N GLU A 20 10.06 -9.08 3.42
CA GLU A 20 10.10 -10.43 3.96
C GLU A 20 11.45 -11.12 3.70
N SER A 21 12.02 -10.95 2.51
CA SER A 21 13.32 -11.54 2.15
C SER A 21 14.49 -11.06 3.03
N ARG A 22 14.31 -9.94 3.73
CA ARG A 22 15.26 -9.41 4.72
C ARG A 22 15.01 -9.92 6.14
N GLY A 23 14.14 -10.93 6.31
CA GLY A 23 13.90 -11.59 7.59
C GLY A 23 12.84 -10.92 8.47
N HIS A 24 11.99 -10.07 7.91
CA HIS A 24 10.86 -9.49 8.62
C HIS A 24 9.61 -10.38 8.52
N SER A 25 8.77 -10.35 9.54
CA SER A 25 7.46 -11.00 9.51
C SER A 25 6.46 -10.07 8.83
N VAL A 26 5.87 -10.51 7.72
CA VAL A 26 5.02 -9.67 6.88
C VAL A 26 3.63 -10.27 6.74
N VAL A 27 2.61 -9.40 6.89
CA VAL A 27 1.22 -9.70 6.55
C VAL A 27 0.64 -8.55 5.72
N GLY A 28 -0.45 -8.80 5.01
CA GLY A 28 -1.09 -7.71 4.25
C GLY A 28 -2.60 -7.84 4.15
N TYR A 29 -3.22 -6.76 3.75
CA TYR A 29 -4.62 -6.66 3.40
C TYR A 29 -4.74 -6.15 1.97
N ASP A 30 -5.60 -6.78 1.20
CA ASP A 30 -6.03 -6.28 -0.11
C ASP A 30 -7.48 -6.71 -0.35
N PRO A 31 -8.38 -5.83 -0.81
CA PRO A 31 -9.77 -6.18 -1.09
C PRO A 31 -9.93 -7.01 -2.37
N SER A 32 -8.90 -7.07 -3.23
CA SER A 32 -8.95 -7.76 -4.52
C SER A 32 -8.85 -9.27 -4.38
N GLN A 33 -9.85 -9.98 -4.89
CA GLN A 33 -9.83 -11.44 -4.96
C GLN A 33 -8.66 -11.94 -5.84
N GLN A 34 -8.30 -11.19 -6.88
CA GLN A 34 -7.15 -11.52 -7.74
C GLN A 34 -5.83 -11.48 -6.97
N VAL A 35 -5.63 -10.48 -6.09
CA VAL A 35 -4.44 -10.41 -5.25
C VAL A 35 -4.38 -11.59 -4.28
N LYS A 36 -5.52 -11.94 -3.69
CA LYS A 36 -5.61 -13.12 -2.81
C LYS A 36 -5.23 -14.40 -3.58
N GLU A 37 -5.74 -14.57 -4.79
CA GLU A 37 -5.41 -15.73 -5.63
C GLU A 37 -3.90 -15.78 -5.96
N ILE A 38 -3.28 -14.65 -6.28
CA ILE A 38 -1.83 -14.57 -6.52
C ILE A 38 -1.05 -15.05 -5.30
N VAL A 39 -1.41 -14.56 -4.10
CA VAL A 39 -0.71 -14.93 -2.86
C VAL A 39 -0.94 -16.40 -2.51
N ASP A 40 -2.15 -16.91 -2.67
CA ASP A 40 -2.51 -18.30 -2.33
C ASP A 40 -1.88 -19.30 -3.33
N THR A 41 -1.92 -19.00 -4.62
CA THR A 41 -1.39 -19.89 -5.68
C THR A 41 0.11 -19.73 -5.92
N LYS A 42 0.72 -18.67 -5.37
CA LYS A 42 2.13 -18.33 -5.60
C LYS A 42 2.47 -18.05 -7.08
N LYS A 43 1.52 -17.53 -7.84
CA LYS A 43 1.69 -17.25 -9.28
C LYS A 43 1.41 -15.78 -9.57
N LEU A 44 2.46 -15.02 -9.95
CA LEU A 44 2.30 -13.66 -10.44
C LEU A 44 1.62 -13.66 -11.82
N GLN A 45 0.75 -12.68 -12.04
CA GLN A 45 0.07 -12.45 -13.31
C GLN A 45 0.71 -11.31 -14.13
N TYR A 46 1.87 -10.84 -13.71
CA TYR A 46 2.66 -9.78 -14.34
C TYR A 46 4.15 -10.06 -14.19
N GLN A 47 4.97 -9.43 -15.02
CA GLN A 47 6.42 -9.53 -14.90
C GLN A 47 6.94 -8.52 -13.88
N GLU A 48 7.78 -9.01 -12.96
CA GLU A 48 8.57 -8.24 -12.03
C GLU A 48 9.82 -9.06 -11.69
N ILE A 49 11.01 -8.48 -11.89
CA ILE A 49 12.28 -9.18 -11.65
C ILE A 49 12.29 -9.70 -10.20
N TRP A 50 12.74 -10.94 -10.00
CA TRP A 50 12.85 -11.66 -8.71
C TRP A 50 11.52 -11.87 -7.95
N ALA A 51 10.46 -11.15 -8.24
CA ALA A 51 9.24 -11.21 -7.45
C ALA A 51 8.57 -12.59 -7.49
N GLN A 52 8.55 -13.28 -8.63
CA GLN A 52 8.01 -14.64 -8.72
C GLN A 52 8.79 -15.61 -7.85
N GLU A 53 10.12 -15.58 -7.88
CA GLU A 53 10.97 -16.44 -7.07
C GLU A 53 10.77 -16.21 -5.56
N HIS A 54 10.64 -14.95 -5.15
CA HIS A 54 10.37 -14.61 -3.75
C HIS A 54 8.96 -15.01 -3.33
N LEU A 55 7.96 -14.82 -4.20
CA LEU A 55 6.58 -15.21 -3.92
C LEU A 55 6.44 -16.72 -3.65
N GLU A 56 7.14 -17.57 -4.42
CA GLU A 56 7.12 -19.02 -4.23
C GLU A 56 7.60 -19.43 -2.82
N LYS A 57 8.58 -18.73 -2.27
CA LYS A 57 9.17 -18.96 -0.96
C LYS A 57 8.46 -18.20 0.17
N SER A 58 7.59 -17.25 -0.18
CA SER A 58 6.94 -16.32 0.76
C SER A 58 5.98 -17.02 1.71
N LYS A 59 5.91 -16.49 2.93
CA LYS A 59 4.95 -16.88 3.98
C LYS A 59 3.93 -15.76 4.24
N ILE A 60 3.91 -14.73 3.41
CA ILE A 60 2.95 -13.63 3.53
C ILE A 60 1.52 -14.17 3.49
N GLN A 61 0.70 -13.70 4.41
CA GLN A 61 -0.72 -14.04 4.53
C GLN A 61 -1.58 -12.81 4.30
N ILE A 62 -2.69 -12.99 3.58
CA ILE A 62 -3.74 -12.00 3.51
C ILE A 62 -4.57 -12.07 4.79
N LYS A 63 -4.76 -10.92 5.45
CA LYS A 63 -5.56 -10.77 6.67
C LYS A 63 -6.58 -9.65 6.53
N SER A 64 -7.51 -9.55 7.49
CA SER A 64 -8.33 -8.35 7.66
C SER A 64 -7.48 -7.16 8.10
N ILE A 65 -7.98 -5.93 7.98
CA ILE A 65 -7.30 -4.73 8.50
C ILE A 65 -7.00 -4.90 9.99
N GLU A 66 -7.97 -5.42 10.77
CA GLU A 66 -7.77 -5.78 12.19
C GLU A 66 -6.55 -6.69 12.38
N GLY A 67 -6.46 -7.76 11.58
CA GLY A 67 -5.37 -8.72 11.66
C GLY A 67 -4.01 -8.10 11.30
N VAL A 68 -3.98 -7.16 10.34
CA VAL A 68 -2.77 -6.42 9.98
C VAL A 68 -2.35 -5.50 11.12
N VAL A 69 -3.27 -4.71 11.68
CA VAL A 69 -2.98 -3.79 12.80
C VAL A 69 -2.49 -4.57 14.03
N LYS A 70 -3.13 -5.68 14.36
CA LYS A 70 -2.73 -6.53 15.50
C LYS A 70 -1.32 -7.12 15.34
N HIS A 71 -0.95 -7.48 14.11
CA HIS A 71 0.34 -8.09 13.82
C HIS A 71 1.48 -7.09 13.82
N SER A 72 1.25 -5.85 13.33
CA SER A 72 2.30 -5.00 12.80
C SER A 72 2.68 -3.85 13.72
N ASP A 73 3.96 -3.52 13.75
CA ASP A 73 4.50 -2.30 14.37
C ASP A 73 4.54 -1.14 13.36
N ILE A 74 4.86 -1.48 12.11
CA ILE A 74 4.94 -0.56 10.97
C ILE A 74 4.00 -1.05 9.88
N ILE A 75 3.22 -0.14 9.30
CA ILE A 75 2.25 -0.46 8.26
C ILE A 75 2.48 0.42 7.04
N PHE A 76 2.81 -0.19 5.91
CA PHE A 76 2.93 0.48 4.62
C PHE A 76 1.58 0.56 3.90
N VAL A 77 1.35 1.69 3.23
CA VAL A 77 0.11 1.97 2.49
C VAL A 77 0.44 2.30 1.02
N PRO A 78 0.54 1.29 0.15
CA PRO A 78 0.74 1.43 -1.30
C PRO A 78 -0.59 1.40 -2.07
N ILE A 79 -1.60 2.13 -1.62
CA ILE A 79 -2.90 2.19 -2.29
C ILE A 79 -2.80 3.05 -3.55
N GLN A 80 -3.42 2.61 -4.63
CA GLN A 80 -3.43 3.33 -5.89
C GLN A 80 -4.10 4.71 -5.79
N THR A 81 -3.55 5.67 -6.54
CA THR A 81 -4.09 7.02 -6.73
C THR A 81 -4.25 7.25 -8.23
N PRO A 82 -5.34 6.74 -8.85
CA PRO A 82 -5.49 6.79 -10.28
C PRO A 82 -5.64 8.23 -10.81
N HIS A 83 -5.25 8.40 -12.05
CA HIS A 83 -5.48 9.62 -12.84
C HIS A 83 -6.40 9.30 -14.02
N GLY A 84 -7.00 10.31 -14.61
CA GLY A 84 -7.79 10.14 -15.84
C GLY A 84 -6.91 9.78 -17.05
N ASP A 85 -7.47 9.05 -18.01
CA ASP A 85 -6.74 8.55 -19.20
C ASP A 85 -6.06 9.66 -20.03
N LYS A 86 -6.57 10.87 -19.98
CA LYS A 86 -5.96 12.05 -20.66
C LYS A 86 -4.60 12.46 -20.05
N PHE A 87 -4.23 11.90 -18.91
CA PHE A 87 -3.03 12.30 -18.15
C PHE A 87 -2.04 11.13 -18.01
N GLU A 88 -2.07 10.15 -18.92
CA GLU A 88 -1.23 8.96 -18.90
C GLU A 88 0.28 9.25 -19.04
N GLY A 89 0.65 10.47 -19.45
CA GLY A 89 2.05 10.90 -19.60
C GLY A 89 2.75 10.45 -20.88
N ILE A 90 2.06 9.75 -21.79
CA ILE A 90 2.58 9.33 -23.10
C ILE A 90 2.32 10.42 -24.13
N THR A 91 1.16 11.04 -24.10
CA THR A 91 0.76 12.12 -25.00
C THR A 91 1.01 13.48 -24.36
N ARG A 92 0.91 14.57 -25.17
CA ARG A 92 1.04 15.93 -24.66
C ARG A 92 -0.03 16.19 -23.59
N ILE A 93 0.40 16.57 -22.41
CA ILE A 93 -0.48 16.88 -21.28
C ILE A 93 -1.43 18.02 -21.66
N PRO A 94 -2.76 17.90 -21.42
CA PRO A 94 -3.72 18.97 -21.63
C PRO A 94 -3.36 20.24 -20.86
N GLU A 95 -3.86 21.41 -21.31
CA GLU A 95 -3.67 22.66 -20.56
C GLU A 95 -4.41 22.66 -19.22
N GLU A 96 -5.55 21.96 -19.16
CA GLU A 96 -6.27 21.70 -17.93
C GLU A 96 -5.41 20.84 -16.98
N ARG A 97 -5.44 21.16 -15.69
CA ARG A 97 -4.79 20.40 -14.65
C ARG A 97 -5.84 19.84 -13.70
N ILE A 98 -5.77 18.53 -13.46
CA ILE A 98 -6.59 17.85 -12.46
C ILE A 98 -5.70 17.12 -11.44
N ASP A 99 -6.25 16.87 -10.28
CA ASP A 99 -5.58 16.09 -9.24
C ASP A 99 -5.79 14.58 -9.49
N PHE A 100 -5.06 13.74 -8.77
CA PHE A 100 -5.33 12.31 -8.71
C PHE A 100 -6.65 12.03 -7.99
N ASP A 101 -7.25 10.88 -8.26
CA ASP A 101 -8.36 10.38 -7.45
C ASP A 101 -7.82 9.72 -6.18
N TYR A 102 -8.07 10.37 -5.04
CA TYR A 102 -7.64 9.88 -3.72
C TYR A 102 -8.70 9.06 -2.99
N THR A 103 -9.82 8.73 -3.63
CA THR A 103 -10.95 8.04 -2.99
C THR A 103 -10.52 6.76 -2.29
N PHE A 104 -9.78 5.89 -3.01
CA PHE A 104 -9.32 4.62 -2.44
C PHE A 104 -8.29 4.82 -1.32
N LEU A 105 -7.35 5.75 -1.50
CA LEU A 105 -6.35 6.06 -0.48
C LEU A 105 -6.99 6.61 0.80
N LYS A 106 -7.92 7.54 0.66
CA LYS A 106 -8.64 8.15 1.79
C LYS A 106 -9.46 7.11 2.55
N GLN A 107 -10.18 6.24 1.84
CA GLN A 107 -10.96 5.19 2.47
C GLN A 107 -10.07 4.20 3.20
N GLY A 108 -9.01 3.70 2.56
CA GLY A 108 -8.10 2.73 3.18
C GLY A 108 -7.36 3.30 4.40
N VAL A 109 -6.95 4.57 4.34
CA VAL A 109 -6.31 5.25 5.49
C VAL A 109 -7.30 5.47 6.62
N LYS A 110 -8.54 5.84 6.31
CA LYS A 110 -9.61 6.00 7.32
C LYS A 110 -9.87 4.69 8.04
N ASP A 111 -10.14 3.62 7.30
CA ASP A 111 -10.44 2.30 7.87
C ASP A 111 -9.27 1.78 8.73
N LEU A 112 -8.04 1.98 8.25
CA LEU A 112 -6.83 1.65 8.99
C LEU A 112 -6.71 2.45 10.30
N SER A 113 -6.93 3.77 10.24
CA SER A 113 -6.82 4.64 11.41
C SER A 113 -7.88 4.34 12.45
N GLU A 114 -9.13 4.09 12.03
CA GLU A 114 -10.22 3.67 12.93
C GLU A 114 -9.88 2.37 13.65
N GLU A 115 -9.29 1.40 12.96
CA GLU A 115 -8.89 0.14 13.58
C GLU A 115 -7.69 0.31 14.53
N ILE A 116 -6.73 1.17 14.21
CA ILE A 116 -5.61 1.53 15.10
C ILE A 116 -6.13 2.15 16.40
N GLU A 117 -7.05 3.12 16.30
CA GLU A 117 -7.66 3.77 17.47
C GLU A 117 -8.44 2.77 18.33
N LYS A 118 -9.19 1.87 17.70
CA LYS A 118 -9.94 0.81 18.39
C LYS A 118 -9.03 -0.12 19.20
N GLN A 119 -7.84 -0.45 18.67
CA GLN A 119 -6.87 -1.28 19.36
C GLN A 119 -6.05 -0.52 20.41
N GLY A 120 -6.02 0.82 20.37
CA GLY A 120 -5.38 1.69 21.36
C GLY A 120 -3.86 1.53 21.43
N GLN A 121 -3.21 1.17 20.34
CA GLN A 121 -1.76 0.99 20.26
C GLN A 121 -1.15 1.88 19.18
N ASP A 122 -0.09 2.59 19.50
CA ASP A 122 0.63 3.42 18.56
C ASP A 122 1.19 2.57 17.41
N LYS A 123 0.90 2.99 16.16
CA LYS A 123 1.42 2.37 14.94
C LYS A 123 2.08 3.42 14.06
N VAL A 124 3.18 3.04 13.42
CA VAL A 124 3.81 3.85 12.37
C VAL A 124 3.15 3.49 11.05
N VAL A 125 2.50 4.45 10.42
CA VAL A 125 1.85 4.30 9.11
C VAL A 125 2.64 5.05 8.07
N ILE A 126 3.15 4.32 7.07
CA ILE A 126 4.01 4.87 6.01
C ILE A 126 3.22 4.85 4.70
N ILE A 127 2.80 6.03 4.25
CA ILE A 127 2.15 6.19 2.94
C ILE A 127 3.23 6.28 1.88
N ILE A 128 3.21 5.35 0.94
CA ILE A 128 4.10 5.31 -0.22
C ILE A 128 3.38 5.61 -1.54
N SER A 129 2.07 5.72 -1.52
CA SER A 129 1.25 6.15 -2.66
C SER A 129 1.67 7.54 -3.14
N THR A 130 1.69 7.75 -4.45
CA THR A 130 1.99 9.06 -5.05
C THR A 130 0.83 10.02 -4.84
N VAL A 131 1.10 11.19 -4.29
CA VAL A 131 0.14 12.27 -4.14
C VAL A 131 0.78 13.63 -4.46
N LEU A 132 -0.01 14.61 -4.88
CA LEU A 132 0.49 15.97 -5.13
C LEU A 132 0.92 16.67 -3.84
N PRO A 133 1.83 17.65 -3.92
CA PRO A 133 2.26 18.44 -2.77
C PRO A 133 1.08 19.05 -2.01
N GLY A 134 1.06 18.89 -0.69
CA GLY A 134 0.00 19.40 0.19
C GLY A 134 -1.14 18.42 0.46
N THR A 135 -1.37 17.41 -0.38
CA THR A 135 -2.46 16.42 -0.22
C THR A 135 -2.40 15.69 1.11
N ILE A 136 -1.22 15.25 1.53
CA ILE A 136 -1.07 14.56 2.83
C ILE A 136 -1.60 15.43 3.97
N ARG A 137 -1.29 16.72 3.97
CA ARG A 137 -1.72 17.64 5.02
C ARG A 137 -3.21 17.93 4.98
N LYS A 138 -3.73 18.13 3.76
CA LYS A 138 -5.12 18.56 3.53
C LYS A 138 -6.12 17.41 3.58
N GLU A 139 -5.79 16.26 2.95
CA GLU A 139 -6.74 15.18 2.71
C GLU A 139 -6.53 13.96 3.61
N ILE A 140 -5.27 13.68 4.01
CA ILE A 140 -4.94 12.45 4.73
C ILE A 140 -4.83 12.69 6.23
N LYS A 141 -4.05 13.69 6.65
CA LYS A 141 -3.83 13.96 8.08
C LYS A 141 -5.12 14.14 8.90
N PRO A 142 -6.19 14.78 8.38
CA PRO A 142 -7.46 14.90 9.11
C PRO A 142 -8.19 13.57 9.38
N LEU A 143 -7.82 12.49 8.69
CA LEU A 143 -8.42 11.16 8.84
C LEU A 143 -7.74 10.33 9.95
N LEU A 144 -6.64 10.83 10.50
CA LEU A 144 -5.80 10.06 11.42
C LEU A 144 -6.16 10.35 12.87
N GLY A 145 -6.25 9.30 13.65
CA GLY A 145 -6.38 9.36 15.10
C GLY A 145 -5.03 9.54 15.81
N SER A 146 -5.10 9.58 17.13
CA SER A 146 -3.95 9.92 18.02
C SER A 146 -2.88 8.83 18.04
N HIS A 147 -3.26 7.58 17.83
CA HIS A 147 -2.37 6.41 17.82
C HIS A 147 -1.67 6.18 16.48
N THR A 148 -1.99 6.98 15.44
CA THR A 148 -1.37 6.87 14.12
C THR A 148 -0.18 7.84 13.98
N LYS A 149 1.04 7.30 13.90
CA LYS A 149 2.27 8.08 13.64
C LYS A 149 2.55 8.07 12.14
N LEU A 150 2.19 9.15 11.46
CA LEU A 150 2.27 9.25 10.00
C LEU A 150 3.68 9.53 9.51
N CYS A 151 4.12 8.77 8.51
CA CYS A 151 5.25 9.05 7.64
C CYS A 151 4.78 9.08 6.19
N TYR A 152 5.23 10.05 5.39
CA TYR A 152 5.06 10.08 3.95
C TYR A 152 6.39 9.82 3.26
N ASN A 153 6.50 8.71 2.56
CA ASN A 153 7.72 8.28 1.87
C ASN A 153 7.39 7.73 0.48
N PRO A 154 7.11 8.61 -0.51
CA PRO A 154 6.74 8.16 -1.85
C PRO A 154 7.89 7.39 -2.50
N PHE A 155 7.54 6.35 -3.26
CA PHE A 155 8.50 5.60 -4.07
C PHE A 155 8.46 6.08 -5.52
N PHE A 156 9.64 6.30 -6.08
CA PHE A 156 9.84 6.54 -7.50
C PHE A 156 10.44 5.27 -8.09
N ILE A 157 9.62 4.44 -8.69
CA ILE A 157 10.01 3.13 -9.20
C ILE A 157 9.68 2.97 -10.68
N ALA A 158 10.52 2.19 -11.37
CA ALA A 158 10.15 1.55 -12.62
C ALA A 158 9.71 0.11 -12.31
N MET A 159 8.61 -0.34 -12.89
CA MET A 159 8.06 -1.68 -12.69
C MET A 159 8.22 -2.51 -13.95
N GLY A 160 8.39 -3.84 -13.80
CA GLY A 160 8.30 -4.79 -14.90
C GLY A 160 9.57 -5.02 -15.69
N THR A 161 10.71 -4.56 -15.24
CA THR A 161 12.02 -4.79 -15.93
C THR A 161 13.05 -5.36 -15.00
#